data_db262a4558cbb2a6b4ff670d79f5ab37
#
_entry.id   db262a4558cbb2a6b4ff670d79f5ab37
#
_cell.length_a   1.000
_cell.length_b   1.000
_cell.length_c   1.000
_cell.angle_alpha   90.00
_cell.angle_beta   90.00
_cell.angle_gamma   90.00
#
_symmetry.space_group_name_H-M   'P 1'
#
loop_
_entity.id
_entity.type
_entity.pdbx_description
1 polymer ?
#
loop_
_entity_poly.entity_id
_entity_poly.type
_entity_poly.pdbx_seq_one_letter_code
_entity_poly.pdbx_strand_id
1 'polypeptide(L)'
;MKRSTKVISIVSIFFLIIAIVIIGRMMIGNHFKKKFSKQPPPGVIVAKVVKQEFSEKIETFGTAVSKRSQNFKIKKEDLYQDLNLKEFVKEGEILIKLKSGNIIAPFDGVLGYTGLTEDILVSNNIFIITLDDNSMIYSDIKIPENYSASIKKGLPVEIKISSYRNKTFQGEIDFVSS
;
A
#
# COMPACT_ATOMS: atom_id res chain seq x y z
N MET A 1 62.86 37.31 79.19
CA MET A 1 61.49 36.95 78.80
C MET A 1 61.01 37.24 77.38
N LYS A 2 61.87 37.71 76.46
CA LYS A 2 61.35 38.15 75.13
C LYS A 2 61.62 37.22 73.95
N ARG A 3 62.39 36.10 74.08
CA ARG A 3 62.62 35.16 72.99
C ARG A 3 61.62 34.02 72.98
N SER A 4 61.20 33.49 74.14
CA SER A 4 60.26 32.37 74.21
C SER A 4 58.85 32.78 73.75
N THR A 5 58.39 34.00 74.07
CA THR A 5 57.09 34.50 73.58
C THR A 5 57.04 34.69 72.07
N LYS A 6 58.12 35.06 71.41
CA LYS A 6 58.19 35.16 69.94
C LYS A 6 58.14 33.78 69.28
N VAL A 7 58.81 32.81 69.85
CA VAL A 7 58.79 31.43 69.36
C VAL A 7 57.40 30.82 69.50
N ILE A 8 56.76 31.00 70.63
CA ILE A 8 55.39 30.49 70.87
C ILE A 8 54.42 31.18 69.91
N SER A 9 54.53 32.45 69.65
CA SER A 9 53.70 33.20 68.73
C SER A 9 53.85 32.68 67.28
N ILE A 10 55.08 32.42 66.81
CA ILE A 10 55.36 31.86 65.48
C ILE A 10 54.75 30.43 65.34
N VAL A 11 54.91 29.56 66.34
CA VAL A 11 54.38 28.26 66.33
C VAL A 11 52.84 28.27 66.35
N SER A 12 52.25 29.17 67.12
CA SER A 12 50.78 29.36 67.15
C SER A 12 50.20 29.77 65.80
N ILE A 13 50.87 30.75 65.14
CA ILE A 13 50.47 31.19 63.80
C ILE A 13 50.58 30.07 62.77
N PHE A 14 51.66 29.30 62.89
CA PHE A 14 51.83 28.11 61.99
C PHE A 14 50.71 27.07 62.13
N PHE A 15 50.33 26.73 63.35
CA PHE A 15 49.20 25.83 63.58
C PHE A 15 47.87 26.45 63.15
N LEU A 16 47.69 27.73 63.32
CA LEU A 16 46.47 28.40 62.85
C LEU A 16 46.36 28.39 61.35
N ILE A 17 47.44 28.56 60.62
CA ILE A 17 47.47 28.46 59.13
C ILE A 17 47.12 27.04 58.72
N ILE A 18 47.66 25.99 59.38
CA ILE A 18 47.32 24.61 59.07
C ILE A 18 45.86 24.31 59.33
N ALA A 19 45.31 24.83 60.46
CA ALA A 19 43.88 24.66 60.75
C ALA A 19 42.99 25.31 59.66
N ILE A 20 43.31 26.52 59.21
CA ILE A 20 42.58 27.20 58.13
C ILE A 20 42.60 26.36 56.82
N VAL A 21 43.77 25.83 56.45
CA VAL A 21 43.93 25.02 55.27
C VAL A 21 43.08 23.71 55.35
N ILE A 22 43.08 23.07 56.53
CA ILE A 22 42.29 21.84 56.75
C ILE A 22 40.80 22.12 56.66
N ILE A 23 40.35 23.20 57.33
CA ILE A 23 38.94 23.62 57.30
C ILE A 23 38.50 23.99 55.87
N GLY A 24 39.32 24.80 55.18
CA GLY A 24 39.06 25.17 53.79
C GLY A 24 38.94 23.94 52.88
N ARG A 25 39.86 22.99 53.02
CA ARG A 25 39.80 21.74 52.22
C ARG A 25 38.58 20.87 52.55
N MET A 26 38.16 20.85 53.79
CA MET A 26 36.98 20.11 54.25
C MET A 26 35.67 20.74 53.72
N MET A 27 35.60 22.09 53.73
CA MET A 27 34.46 22.83 53.16
C MET A 27 34.36 22.65 51.66
N ILE A 28 35.46 22.77 50.92
CA ILE A 28 35.52 22.55 49.48
C ILE A 28 35.11 21.10 49.14
N GLY A 29 35.67 20.11 49.85
CA GLY A 29 35.36 18.71 49.65
C GLY A 29 33.87 18.41 49.86
N ASN A 30 33.27 18.98 50.89
CA ASN A 30 31.85 18.81 51.19
C ASN A 30 30.95 19.52 50.15
N HIS A 31 31.37 20.68 49.64
CA HIS A 31 30.66 21.39 48.61
C HIS A 31 30.64 20.58 47.30
N PHE A 32 31.77 20.05 46.88
CA PHE A 32 31.89 19.22 45.68
C PHE A 32 31.13 17.90 45.86
N LYS A 33 31.17 17.23 46.97
CA LYS A 33 30.39 16.05 47.23
C LYS A 33 28.88 16.32 47.10
N LYS A 34 28.36 17.42 47.64
CA LYS A 34 26.93 17.77 47.49
C LYS A 34 26.53 18.10 46.06
N LYS A 35 27.42 18.72 45.28
CA LYS A 35 27.10 19.16 43.92
C LYS A 35 27.22 18.03 42.89
N PHE A 36 28.11 17.09 43.07
CA PHE A 36 28.43 16.06 42.10
C PHE A 36 28.00 14.62 42.52
N SER A 37 27.55 14.39 43.74
CA SER A 37 27.11 13.07 44.18
C SER A 37 25.67 12.71 43.71
N LYS A 38 24.91 13.68 43.22
CA LYS A 38 23.58 13.46 42.64
C LYS A 38 23.67 13.54 41.14
N GLN A 39 24.33 12.59 40.50
CA GLN A 39 24.12 12.38 39.08
C GLN A 39 22.69 11.90 38.89
N PRO A 40 21.87 12.57 38.07
CA PRO A 40 20.58 12.03 37.73
C PRO A 40 20.78 10.65 37.11
N PRO A 41 19.94 9.68 37.42
CA PRO A 41 20.03 8.37 36.79
C PRO A 41 20.03 8.55 35.27
N PRO A 42 20.81 7.76 34.53
CA PRO A 42 20.83 7.85 33.08
C PRO A 42 19.40 7.67 32.57
N GLY A 43 18.96 8.62 31.74
CA GLY A 43 17.66 8.54 31.11
C GLY A 43 17.62 7.29 30.22
N VAL A 44 16.69 6.42 30.47
CA VAL A 44 16.42 5.26 29.61
C VAL A 44 15.21 5.59 28.74
N ILE A 45 15.36 5.41 27.43
CA ILE A 45 14.24 5.48 26.51
C ILE A 45 13.53 4.13 26.59
N VAL A 46 12.31 4.14 27.10
CA VAL A 46 11.45 2.96 27.15
C VAL A 46 10.40 3.07 26.05
N ALA A 47 10.27 2.01 25.25
CA ALA A 47 9.17 1.86 24.33
C ALA A 47 8.15 0.91 24.94
N LYS A 48 6.88 1.31 24.93
CA LYS A 48 5.80 0.42 25.37
C LYS A 48 5.58 -0.61 24.28
N VAL A 49 5.76 -1.86 24.59
CA VAL A 49 5.42 -2.96 23.70
C VAL A 49 3.90 -3.00 23.55
N VAL A 50 3.43 -2.81 22.34
CA VAL A 50 2.03 -2.95 21.97
C VAL A 50 1.92 -4.21 21.12
N LYS A 51 1.00 -5.11 21.50
CA LYS A 51 0.69 -6.25 20.64
C LYS A 51 -0.02 -5.73 19.40
N GLN A 52 0.59 -5.88 18.26
CA GLN A 52 0.04 -5.51 16.97
C GLN A 52 -0.10 -6.76 16.11
N GLU A 53 -1.26 -6.93 15.56
CA GLU A 53 -1.47 -8.00 14.57
C GLU A 53 -0.88 -7.54 13.24
N PHE A 54 0.08 -8.29 12.75
CA PHE A 54 0.64 -8.10 11.42
C PHE A 54 -0.07 -9.07 10.48
N SER A 55 -0.84 -8.52 9.56
CA SER A 55 -1.34 -9.29 8.42
C SER A 55 -0.35 -9.12 7.27
N GLU A 56 0.08 -10.21 6.69
CA GLU A 56 0.85 -10.19 5.46
C GLU A 56 -0.05 -9.70 4.33
N LYS A 57 0.36 -8.64 3.64
CA LYS A 57 -0.35 -8.10 2.48
C LYS A 57 0.50 -8.35 1.25
N ILE A 58 -0.11 -8.93 0.24
CA ILE A 58 0.51 -9.14 -1.06
C ILE A 58 -0.07 -8.09 -2.00
N GLU A 59 0.80 -7.29 -2.59
CA GLU A 59 0.42 -6.32 -3.61
C GLU A 59 0.79 -6.86 -4.98
N THR A 60 -0.16 -6.84 -5.89
CA THR A 60 0.02 -7.31 -7.26
C THR A 60 -0.81 -6.48 -8.23
N PHE A 61 -0.60 -6.69 -9.51
CA PHE A 61 -1.31 -6.00 -10.58
C PHE A 61 -2.15 -6.99 -11.37
N GLY A 62 -3.28 -6.52 -11.83
CA GLY A 62 -4.18 -7.32 -12.66
C GLY A 62 -4.82 -6.47 -13.75
N THR A 63 -5.44 -7.16 -14.70
CA THR A 63 -6.23 -6.54 -15.77
C THR A 63 -7.70 -6.81 -15.49
N ALA A 64 -8.51 -5.74 -15.55
CA ALA A 64 -9.95 -5.87 -15.43
C ALA A 64 -10.51 -6.51 -16.70
N VAL A 65 -11.34 -7.53 -16.51
CA VAL A 65 -12.03 -8.24 -17.58
C VAL A 65 -13.52 -8.34 -17.26
N SER A 66 -14.36 -8.30 -18.28
CA SER A 66 -15.80 -8.50 -18.13
C SER A 66 -16.10 -9.95 -17.74
N LYS A 67 -17.23 -10.17 -17.10
CA LYS A 67 -17.69 -11.50 -16.68
C LYS A 67 -17.80 -12.47 -17.85
N ARG A 68 -18.30 -12.00 -18.98
CA ARG A 68 -18.39 -12.71 -20.24
C ARG A 68 -18.12 -11.75 -21.37
N SER A 69 -17.47 -12.23 -22.40
CA SER A 69 -17.24 -11.48 -23.63
C SER A 69 -17.49 -12.40 -24.82
N GLN A 70 -18.26 -11.91 -25.80
CA GLN A 70 -18.52 -12.64 -27.00
C GLN A 70 -18.27 -11.77 -28.22
N ASN A 71 -17.47 -12.31 -29.15
CA ASN A 71 -17.11 -11.65 -30.38
C ASN A 71 -17.92 -12.18 -31.55
N PHE A 72 -18.51 -11.30 -32.31
CA PHE A 72 -19.22 -11.60 -33.56
C PHE A 72 -18.42 -11.08 -34.74
N LYS A 73 -18.01 -11.98 -35.62
CA LYS A 73 -17.34 -11.64 -36.88
C LYS A 73 -18.37 -11.53 -37.98
N ILE A 74 -18.47 -10.38 -38.62
CA ILE A 74 -19.52 -10.06 -39.56
C ILE A 74 -18.85 -9.59 -40.85
N LYS A 75 -19.27 -10.17 -41.96
CA LYS A 75 -18.84 -9.71 -43.27
C LYS A 75 -19.70 -8.52 -43.70
N LYS A 76 -19.06 -7.48 -44.26
CA LYS A 76 -19.75 -6.29 -44.75
C LYS A 76 -20.80 -6.60 -45.78
N GLU A 77 -20.55 -7.56 -46.65
CA GLU A 77 -21.48 -8.04 -47.72
C GLU A 77 -22.76 -8.68 -47.16
N ASP A 78 -22.71 -9.23 -45.96
CA ASP A 78 -23.86 -9.88 -45.31
C ASP A 78 -24.75 -8.88 -44.55
N LEU A 79 -24.33 -7.65 -44.39
CA LEU A 79 -25.16 -6.62 -43.74
C LEU A 79 -26.40 -6.30 -44.58
N TYR A 80 -27.56 -6.28 -43.92
CA TYR A 80 -28.80 -5.88 -44.55
C TYR A 80 -28.96 -4.37 -44.63
N GLN A 81 -28.41 -3.63 -43.67
CA GLN A 81 -28.41 -2.18 -43.55
C GLN A 81 -27.18 -1.70 -42.78
N ASP A 82 -26.90 -0.38 -42.79
CA ASP A 82 -25.81 0.20 -42.03
C ASP A 82 -25.92 -0.12 -40.53
N LEU A 83 -24.75 -0.32 -39.92
CA LEU A 83 -24.65 -0.63 -38.50
C LEU A 83 -25.10 0.56 -37.65
N ASN A 84 -26.21 0.41 -36.96
CA ASN A 84 -26.64 1.33 -35.91
C ASN A 84 -26.66 0.55 -34.59
N LEU A 85 -25.52 0.54 -33.90
CA LEU A 85 -25.33 -0.21 -32.67
C LEU A 85 -25.77 0.61 -31.47
N LYS A 86 -26.59 0.02 -30.65
CA LYS A 86 -26.90 0.55 -29.33
C LYS A 86 -25.75 0.22 -28.38
N GLU A 87 -25.44 1.15 -27.47
CA GLU A 87 -24.41 0.94 -26.46
C GLU A 87 -24.78 -0.19 -25.50
N PHE A 88 -26.04 -0.24 -25.05
CA PHE A 88 -26.57 -1.23 -24.14
C PHE A 88 -27.63 -2.09 -24.81
N VAL A 89 -27.54 -3.39 -24.64
CA VAL A 89 -28.48 -4.35 -25.18
C VAL A 89 -28.91 -5.36 -24.13
N LYS A 90 -30.12 -5.89 -24.29
CA LYS A 90 -30.68 -6.93 -23.43
C LYS A 90 -30.62 -8.28 -24.11
N GLU A 91 -30.58 -9.33 -23.31
CA GLU A 91 -30.72 -10.70 -23.79
C GLU A 91 -31.96 -10.84 -24.69
N GLY A 92 -31.79 -11.52 -25.83
CA GLY A 92 -32.82 -11.69 -26.83
C GLY A 92 -33.02 -10.53 -27.79
N GLU A 93 -32.35 -9.37 -27.58
CA GLU A 93 -32.43 -8.23 -28.49
C GLU A 93 -31.63 -8.50 -29.78
N ILE A 94 -32.17 -8.04 -30.90
CA ILE A 94 -31.45 -8.17 -32.18
C ILE A 94 -30.30 -7.16 -32.22
N LEU A 95 -29.09 -7.67 -32.25
CA LEU A 95 -27.87 -6.87 -32.37
C LEU A 95 -27.68 -6.39 -33.79
N ILE A 96 -27.82 -7.28 -34.76
CA ILE A 96 -27.53 -7.03 -36.16
C ILE A 96 -28.47 -7.83 -37.04
N LYS A 97 -28.95 -7.19 -38.10
CA LYS A 97 -29.71 -7.83 -39.16
C LYS A 97 -28.77 -8.15 -40.32
N LEU A 98 -28.63 -9.44 -40.59
CA LEU A 98 -27.83 -9.92 -41.73
C LEU A 98 -28.79 -10.50 -42.79
N LYS A 99 -28.31 -10.61 -44.02
CA LYS A 99 -29.03 -11.27 -45.11
C LYS A 99 -29.25 -12.76 -44.83
N SER A 100 -28.35 -13.36 -44.09
CA SER A 100 -28.39 -14.78 -43.68
C SER A 100 -29.20 -15.05 -42.42
N GLY A 101 -29.67 -14.01 -41.70
CA GLY A 101 -30.39 -14.11 -40.43
C GLY A 101 -29.99 -13.04 -39.44
N ASN A 102 -30.63 -12.99 -38.29
CA ASN A 102 -30.35 -11.99 -37.24
C ASN A 102 -29.37 -12.55 -36.23
N ILE A 103 -28.45 -11.72 -35.78
CA ILE A 103 -27.63 -11.96 -34.58
C ILE A 103 -28.39 -11.41 -33.40
N ILE A 104 -28.60 -12.27 -32.39
CA ILE A 104 -29.36 -11.96 -31.18
C ILE A 104 -28.37 -11.91 -29.99
N ALA A 105 -28.60 -11.01 -29.06
CA ALA A 105 -27.82 -10.91 -27.82
C ALA A 105 -28.04 -12.15 -26.95
N PRO A 106 -26.99 -12.90 -26.62
CA PRO A 106 -27.08 -14.09 -25.77
C PRO A 106 -27.17 -13.76 -24.26
N PHE A 107 -26.92 -12.49 -23.89
CA PHE A 107 -27.00 -11.96 -22.54
C PHE A 107 -27.05 -10.43 -22.57
N ASP A 108 -27.41 -9.84 -21.45
CA ASP A 108 -27.38 -8.37 -21.27
C ASP A 108 -25.92 -7.88 -21.27
N GLY A 109 -25.65 -6.79 -21.99
CA GLY A 109 -24.29 -6.27 -22.02
C GLY A 109 -24.11 -4.96 -22.75
N VAL A 110 -22.86 -4.58 -22.87
CA VAL A 110 -22.39 -3.40 -23.60
C VAL A 110 -21.78 -3.85 -24.92
N LEU A 111 -22.20 -3.21 -25.99
CA LEU A 111 -21.61 -3.45 -27.30
C LEU A 111 -20.37 -2.59 -27.50
N GLY A 112 -19.24 -3.27 -27.75
CA GLY A 112 -18.03 -2.68 -28.23
C GLY A 112 -17.93 -2.84 -29.75
N TYR A 113 -17.51 -1.78 -30.43
CA TYR A 113 -17.19 -1.80 -31.84
C TYR A 113 -15.69 -1.62 -32.01
N THR A 114 -15.03 -2.66 -32.48
CA THR A 114 -13.64 -2.53 -32.92
C THR A 114 -13.66 -2.31 -34.42
N GLY A 115 -13.71 -1.05 -34.84
CA GLY A 115 -13.38 -0.69 -36.20
C GLY A 115 -11.92 -1.06 -36.44
N LEU A 116 -11.68 -1.95 -37.36
CA LEU A 116 -10.33 -2.28 -37.79
C LEU A 116 -9.72 -1.02 -38.37
N THR A 117 -8.78 -0.43 -37.66
CA THR A 117 -7.90 0.58 -38.23
C THR A 117 -7.13 -0.05 -39.37
N GLU A 118 -6.87 0.73 -40.42
CA GLU A 118 -6.28 0.30 -41.68
C GLU A 118 -4.95 -0.47 -41.57
N ASP A 119 -4.34 -0.50 -40.40
CA ASP A 119 -3.04 -1.15 -40.13
C ASP A 119 -3.11 -2.64 -39.78
N ILE A 120 -4.28 -3.21 -39.57
CA ILE A 120 -4.42 -4.64 -39.38
C ILE A 120 -4.86 -5.26 -40.70
N LEU A 121 -4.00 -6.08 -41.29
CA LEU A 121 -4.22 -6.88 -42.53
C LEU A 121 -5.35 -7.96 -42.35
N VAL A 122 -6.48 -7.55 -41.80
CA VAL A 122 -7.71 -8.32 -41.89
C VAL A 122 -8.49 -7.72 -43.06
N SER A 123 -8.85 -8.56 -44.01
CA SER A 123 -9.63 -8.21 -45.19
C SER A 123 -10.62 -7.07 -44.85
N ASN A 124 -10.59 -5.97 -45.63
CA ASN A 124 -11.42 -4.76 -45.46
C ASN A 124 -12.94 -4.98 -45.41
N ASN A 125 -13.39 -6.23 -45.31
CA ASN A 125 -14.77 -6.66 -45.39
C ASN A 125 -15.29 -7.33 -44.11
N ILE A 126 -14.52 -7.35 -43.02
CA ILE A 126 -14.96 -8.01 -41.75
C ILE A 126 -15.00 -6.98 -40.63
N PHE A 127 -16.13 -6.94 -39.92
CA PHE A 127 -16.28 -6.21 -38.67
C PHE A 127 -16.26 -7.16 -37.49
N ILE A 128 -15.70 -6.73 -36.38
CA ILE A 128 -15.78 -7.45 -35.12
C ILE A 128 -16.58 -6.61 -34.14
N ILE A 129 -17.65 -7.18 -33.64
CA ILE A 129 -18.46 -6.58 -32.59
C ILE A 129 -18.29 -7.45 -31.36
N THR A 130 -18.05 -6.81 -30.24
CA THR A 130 -17.89 -7.48 -28.95
C THR A 130 -19.06 -7.13 -28.07
N LEU A 131 -19.70 -8.14 -27.49
CA LEU A 131 -20.70 -7.98 -26.44
C LEU A 131 -20.06 -8.38 -25.10
N ASP A 132 -20.00 -7.42 -24.17
CA ASP A 132 -19.37 -7.57 -22.86
C ASP A 132 -20.39 -7.47 -21.74
N ASP A 133 -20.49 -8.52 -20.91
CA ASP A 133 -21.28 -8.53 -19.68
C ASP A 133 -20.49 -7.84 -18.56
N ASN A 134 -20.79 -6.58 -18.32
CA ASN A 134 -20.16 -5.77 -17.28
C ASN A 134 -20.95 -5.75 -15.97
N SER A 135 -21.87 -6.69 -15.75
CA SER A 135 -22.61 -6.83 -14.49
C SER A 135 -21.68 -7.10 -13.32
N MET A 136 -20.55 -7.73 -13.58
CA MET A 136 -19.47 -8.00 -12.64
C MET A 136 -18.13 -7.90 -13.37
N ILE A 137 -17.13 -7.35 -12.71
CA ILE A 137 -15.78 -7.23 -13.24
C ILE A 137 -14.89 -8.23 -12.53
N TYR A 138 -14.16 -9.03 -13.28
CA TYR A 138 -13.10 -9.88 -12.80
C TYR A 138 -11.74 -9.20 -13.01
N SER A 139 -10.77 -9.64 -12.26
CA SER A 139 -9.38 -9.22 -12.47
C SER A 139 -8.49 -10.44 -12.43
N ASP A 140 -7.82 -10.70 -13.54
CA ASP A 140 -6.80 -11.73 -13.61
C ASP A 140 -5.51 -11.17 -13.02
N ILE A 141 -5.06 -11.80 -11.95
CA ILE A 141 -3.84 -11.39 -11.22
C ILE A 141 -2.83 -12.54 -11.21
N LYS A 142 -1.57 -12.20 -11.34
CA LYS A 142 -0.47 -13.15 -11.21
C LYS A 142 0.15 -13.02 -9.83
N ILE A 143 0.19 -14.11 -9.10
CA ILE A 143 0.75 -14.17 -7.76
C ILE A 143 2.04 -14.99 -7.81
N PRO A 144 3.14 -14.52 -7.18
CA PRO A 144 4.37 -15.28 -7.10
C PRO A 144 4.16 -16.64 -6.41
N GLU A 145 4.83 -17.67 -6.88
CA GLU A 145 4.66 -19.07 -6.44
C GLU A 145 4.85 -19.26 -4.93
N ASN A 146 5.76 -18.49 -4.32
CA ASN A 146 6.00 -18.55 -2.88
C ASN A 146 4.77 -18.20 -2.01
N TYR A 147 3.77 -17.54 -2.57
CA TYR A 147 2.52 -17.20 -1.89
C TYR A 147 1.35 -18.12 -2.25
N SER A 148 1.53 -19.02 -3.23
CA SER A 148 0.44 -19.86 -3.77
C SER A 148 -0.28 -20.67 -2.69
N ALA A 149 0.46 -21.19 -1.72
CA ALA A 149 -0.10 -21.98 -0.62
C ALA A 149 -1.04 -21.18 0.30
N SER A 150 -0.83 -19.86 0.37
CA SER A 150 -1.62 -18.94 1.23
C SER A 150 -2.87 -18.41 0.55
N ILE A 151 -2.95 -18.50 -0.79
CA ILE A 151 -4.06 -17.97 -1.58
C ILE A 151 -5.16 -19.01 -1.70
N LYS A 152 -6.37 -18.62 -1.34
CA LYS A 152 -7.54 -19.49 -1.39
C LYS A 152 -8.76 -18.72 -1.88
N LYS A 153 -9.70 -19.43 -2.51
CA LYS A 153 -11.02 -18.87 -2.85
C LYS A 153 -11.68 -18.26 -1.61
N GLY A 154 -12.31 -17.10 -1.79
CA GLY A 154 -13.01 -16.35 -0.74
C GLY A 154 -12.12 -15.43 0.09
N LEU A 155 -10.81 -15.34 -0.19
CA LEU A 155 -9.97 -14.33 0.48
C LEU A 155 -10.37 -12.94 0.01
N PRO A 156 -10.50 -11.97 0.95
CA PRO A 156 -10.85 -10.60 0.62
C PRO A 156 -9.67 -9.90 -0.11
N VAL A 157 -10.02 -9.09 -1.10
CA VAL A 157 -9.06 -8.34 -1.91
C VAL A 157 -9.47 -6.87 -1.95
N GLU A 158 -8.52 -5.99 -1.72
CA GLU A 158 -8.68 -4.55 -1.96
C GLU A 158 -8.19 -4.19 -3.35
N ILE A 159 -9.04 -3.59 -4.17
CA ILE A 159 -8.74 -3.23 -5.55
C ILE A 159 -8.69 -1.70 -5.68
N LYS A 160 -7.57 -1.20 -6.17
CA LYS A 160 -7.37 0.21 -6.51
C LYS A 160 -7.25 0.35 -8.02
N ILE A 161 -8.08 1.20 -8.59
CA ILE A 161 -8.11 1.46 -10.04
C ILE A 161 -7.46 2.81 -10.30
N SER A 162 -6.52 2.87 -11.25
CA SER A 162 -5.75 4.09 -11.56
C SER A 162 -6.64 5.29 -11.92
N SER A 163 -7.76 5.04 -12.60
CA SER A 163 -8.73 6.07 -12.97
C SER A 163 -9.55 6.61 -11.79
N TYR A 164 -9.59 5.89 -10.68
CA TYR A 164 -10.36 6.23 -9.48
C TYR A 164 -9.45 6.34 -8.25
N ARG A 165 -8.53 7.30 -8.26
CA ARG A 165 -7.44 7.45 -7.28
C ARG A 165 -7.87 7.44 -5.81
N ASN A 166 -9.09 7.88 -5.52
CA ASN A 166 -9.62 8.00 -4.15
C ASN A 166 -10.65 6.94 -3.80
N LYS A 167 -10.81 5.91 -4.63
CA LYS A 167 -11.76 4.83 -4.38
C LYS A 167 -11.03 3.50 -4.25
N THR A 168 -11.41 2.77 -3.23
CA THR A 168 -11.00 1.37 -3.03
C THR A 168 -12.23 0.51 -3.19
N PHE A 169 -12.13 -0.50 -4.00
CA PHE A 169 -13.18 -1.48 -4.23
C PHE A 169 -12.84 -2.74 -3.46
N GLN A 170 -13.86 -3.41 -2.96
CA GLN A 170 -13.71 -4.69 -2.27
C GLN A 170 -14.10 -5.80 -3.23
N GLY A 171 -13.32 -6.86 -3.20
CA GLY A 171 -13.57 -8.07 -3.96
C GLY A 171 -13.14 -9.29 -3.17
N GLU A 172 -13.26 -10.43 -3.77
CA GLU A 172 -12.81 -11.70 -3.22
C GLU A 172 -12.17 -12.56 -4.31
N ILE A 173 -11.36 -13.50 -3.90
CA ILE A 173 -10.77 -14.46 -4.83
C ILE A 173 -11.83 -15.49 -5.20
N ASP A 174 -12.22 -15.53 -6.46
CA ASP A 174 -13.20 -16.46 -6.97
C ASP A 174 -12.58 -17.80 -7.38
N PHE A 175 -11.43 -17.75 -8.04
CA PHE A 175 -10.78 -18.94 -8.56
C PHE A 175 -9.24 -18.80 -8.46
N VAL A 176 -8.60 -19.93 -8.16
CA VAL A 176 -7.12 -20.05 -8.18
C VAL A 176 -6.76 -21.15 -9.16
N SER A 177 -6.05 -20.80 -10.24
CA SER A 177 -5.49 -21.79 -11.14
C SER A 177 -4.04 -22.11 -10.73
N SER A 178 -3.71 -23.36 -10.77
CA SER A 178 -2.34 -23.89 -10.60
C SER A 178 -1.60 -23.90 -11.93
#